data_fe246a1d2bad1b4181cf3a81aada75d4
#
_entry.id   fe246a1d2bad1b4181cf3a81aada75d4
#
_cell.length_a   1.000
_cell.length_b   1.000
_cell.length_c   1.000
_cell.angle_alpha   90.00
_cell.angle_beta   90.00
_cell.angle_gamma   90.00
#
_symmetry.space_group_name_H-M   'P 1'
#
loop_
_entity.id
_entity.type
_entity.pdbx_description
1 polymer ?
#
loop_
_entity_poly.entity_id
_entity_poly.type
_entity_poly.pdbx_seq_one_letter_code
_entity_poly.pdbx_strand_id
1 'polypeptide(L)'
;MTRFVKRLLDLVVSVLAIAVLWPLMLLIALLILVLMGRPVIFKQRRPGLNERAFCVYKFRSMRNGDGSDEQRLTRFGALLRATSLDELPEFWNVFRGDMSLVGPRPLLMDYLGHYSAEQSKRHRVRPGLTGWAQIKGRNDLSWDDKLKLDVWYVDNCSLWLDVKILIATPFVVLGQQGVNKTDHATTDRFTESES
;
A
#
# COMPACT_ATOMS: atom_id res chain seq x y z
N MET A 1 -2.81 13.53 -22.19
CA MET A 1 -1.44 13.03 -22.47
C MET A 1 -0.77 12.45 -21.21
N THR A 2 -0.79 13.12 -20.08
CA THR A 2 -0.12 12.69 -18.83
C THR A 2 -0.60 11.34 -18.29
N ARG A 3 -1.91 11.04 -18.31
CA ARG A 3 -2.46 9.75 -17.82
C ARG A 3 -2.03 8.54 -18.63
N PHE A 4 -1.88 8.69 -19.96
CA PHE A 4 -1.40 7.62 -20.83
C PHE A 4 0.08 7.32 -20.56
N VAL A 5 0.93 8.35 -20.52
CA VAL A 5 2.37 8.19 -20.21
C VAL A 5 2.57 7.57 -18.83
N LYS A 6 1.85 8.05 -17.82
CA LYS A 6 1.88 7.44 -16.47
C LYS A 6 1.51 5.96 -16.53
N ARG A 7 0.46 5.59 -17.26
CA ARG A 7 0.04 4.19 -17.38
C ARG A 7 1.09 3.32 -18.07
N LEU A 8 1.73 3.85 -19.11
CA LEU A 8 2.82 3.15 -19.79
C LEU A 8 4.01 2.90 -18.84
N LEU A 9 4.38 3.93 -18.07
CA LEU A 9 5.43 3.80 -17.03
C LEU A 9 5.04 2.77 -15.96
N ASP A 10 3.80 2.80 -15.46
CA ASP A 10 3.29 1.82 -14.52
C ASP A 10 3.43 0.39 -15.07
N LEU A 11 3.07 0.16 -16.33
CA LEU A 11 3.18 -1.14 -16.98
C LEU A 11 4.64 -1.59 -17.13
N VAL A 12 5.49 -0.73 -17.71
CA VAL A 12 6.90 -1.07 -17.93
C VAL A 12 7.60 -1.39 -16.61
N VAL A 13 7.45 -0.51 -15.61
CA VAL A 13 8.11 -0.70 -14.31
C VAL A 13 7.56 -1.93 -13.59
N SER A 14 6.24 -2.17 -13.61
CA SER A 14 5.67 -3.35 -12.95
C SER A 14 6.12 -4.66 -13.60
N VAL A 15 6.19 -4.72 -14.93
CA VAL A 15 6.71 -5.91 -15.65
C VAL A 15 8.18 -6.15 -15.31
N LEU A 16 9.01 -5.11 -15.35
CA LEU A 16 10.43 -5.21 -14.98
C LEU A 16 10.60 -5.62 -13.52
N ALA A 17 9.84 -5.01 -12.61
CA ALA A 17 9.87 -5.38 -11.19
C ALA A 17 9.51 -6.85 -10.98
N ILE A 18 8.43 -7.34 -11.59
CA ILE A 18 8.05 -8.75 -11.51
C ILE A 18 9.14 -9.64 -12.11
N ALA A 19 9.69 -9.31 -13.29
CA ALA A 19 10.71 -10.10 -13.96
C ALA A 19 12.04 -10.15 -13.19
N VAL A 20 12.40 -9.09 -12.46
CA VAL A 20 13.63 -9.05 -11.64
C VAL A 20 13.41 -9.67 -10.26
N LEU A 21 12.27 -9.41 -9.64
CA LEU A 21 12.00 -9.79 -8.24
C LEU A 21 11.34 -11.17 -8.09
N TRP A 22 10.97 -11.86 -9.19
CA TRP A 22 10.30 -13.17 -9.09
C TRP A 22 11.09 -14.22 -8.29
N PRO A 23 12.47 -14.31 -8.35
CA PRO A 23 13.16 -15.30 -7.54
C PRO A 23 13.05 -14.99 -6.04
N LEU A 24 13.13 -13.70 -5.68
CA LEU A 24 12.89 -13.25 -4.30
C LEU A 24 11.45 -13.52 -3.87
N MET A 25 10.48 -13.24 -4.73
CA MET A 25 9.06 -13.51 -4.45
C MET A 25 8.80 -15.01 -4.25
N LEU A 26 9.45 -15.87 -5.04
CA LEU A 26 9.38 -17.33 -4.89
C LEU A 26 9.99 -17.77 -3.55
N LEU A 27 11.16 -17.24 -3.19
CA LEU A 27 11.81 -17.53 -1.92
C LEU A 27 10.91 -17.15 -0.74
N ILE A 28 10.34 -15.92 -0.76
CA ILE A 28 9.40 -15.47 0.28
C ILE A 28 8.17 -16.39 0.34
N ALA A 29 7.62 -16.77 -0.82
CA ALA A 29 6.46 -17.68 -0.89
C ALA A 29 6.76 -19.05 -0.25
N LEU A 30 7.93 -19.61 -0.52
CA LEU A 30 8.39 -20.88 0.07
C LEU A 30 8.59 -20.75 1.59
N LEU A 31 9.22 -19.66 2.05
CA LEU A 31 9.39 -19.39 3.48
C LEU A 31 8.04 -19.25 4.20
N ILE A 32 7.07 -18.54 3.61
CA ILE A 32 5.73 -18.46 4.17
C ILE A 32 5.08 -19.84 4.22
N LEU A 33 5.20 -20.64 3.16
CA LEU A 33 4.63 -21.97 3.11
C LEU A 33 5.20 -22.88 4.22
N VAL A 34 6.51 -22.82 4.43
CA VAL A 34 7.20 -23.64 5.47
C VAL A 34 6.90 -23.14 6.88
N LEU A 35 6.97 -21.81 7.12
CA LEU A 35 6.88 -21.24 8.46
C LEU A 35 5.43 -21.01 8.94
N MET A 36 4.50 -20.81 8.01
CA MET A 36 3.15 -20.38 8.32
C MET A 36 2.06 -21.24 7.64
N GLY A 37 2.42 -22.07 6.65
CA GLY A 37 1.48 -22.89 5.89
C GLY A 37 0.72 -22.08 4.82
N ARG A 38 -0.38 -22.65 4.31
CA ARG A 38 -1.27 -21.99 3.32
C ARG A 38 -2.31 -21.09 4.01
N PRO A 39 -2.84 -20.07 3.29
CA PRO A 39 -2.44 -19.55 1.97
C PRO A 39 -1.18 -18.69 2.05
N VAL A 40 -0.41 -18.61 0.96
CA VAL A 40 0.79 -17.76 0.86
C VAL A 40 0.42 -16.29 0.61
N ILE A 41 -0.60 -16.08 -0.23
CA ILE A 41 -1.09 -14.75 -0.61
C ILE A 41 -2.31 -14.39 0.23
N PHE A 42 -2.21 -13.23 0.88
CA PHE A 42 -3.34 -12.55 1.50
C PHE A 42 -4.06 -11.70 0.46
N LYS A 43 -5.38 -11.72 0.52
CA LYS A 43 -6.26 -10.98 -0.39
C LYS A 43 -7.22 -10.13 0.42
N GLN A 44 -7.36 -8.85 0.05
CA GLN A 44 -8.31 -7.96 0.71
C GLN A 44 -8.95 -7.01 -0.30
N ARG A 45 -10.27 -6.82 -0.19
CA ARG A 45 -10.99 -5.83 -1.00
C ARG A 45 -10.67 -4.43 -0.51
N ARG A 46 -10.39 -3.54 -1.44
CA ARG A 46 -10.05 -2.13 -1.21
C ARG A 46 -10.74 -1.24 -2.25
N PRO A 47 -11.02 0.04 -1.93
CA PRO A 47 -11.52 0.99 -2.90
C PRO A 47 -10.39 1.42 -3.84
N GLY A 48 -10.68 1.39 -5.13
CA GLY A 48 -9.81 1.84 -6.21
C GLY A 48 -10.27 3.14 -6.85
N LEU A 49 -9.97 3.29 -8.13
CA LEU A 49 -10.40 4.43 -8.93
C LEU A 49 -11.94 4.57 -8.90
N ASN A 50 -12.42 5.78 -8.59
CA ASN A 50 -13.85 6.08 -8.44
C ASN A 50 -14.55 5.10 -7.48
N GLU A 51 -13.86 4.74 -6.38
CA GLU A 51 -14.37 3.87 -5.31
C GLU A 51 -14.70 2.43 -5.75
N ARG A 52 -14.39 2.06 -7.00
CA ARG A 52 -14.60 0.71 -7.48
C ARG A 52 -13.75 -0.28 -6.71
N ALA A 53 -14.38 -1.25 -6.07
CA ALA A 53 -13.68 -2.25 -5.28
C ALA A 53 -12.78 -3.12 -6.16
N PHE A 54 -11.55 -3.32 -5.74
CA PHE A 54 -10.61 -4.28 -6.31
C PHE A 54 -9.98 -5.14 -5.23
N CYS A 55 -9.23 -6.16 -5.59
CA CYS A 55 -8.55 -7.05 -4.66
C CYS A 55 -7.06 -6.74 -4.62
N VAL A 56 -6.55 -6.29 -3.49
CA VAL A 56 -5.11 -6.14 -3.23
C VAL A 56 -4.51 -7.51 -2.91
N TYR A 57 -3.33 -7.80 -3.46
CA TYR A 57 -2.57 -9.02 -3.22
C TYR A 57 -1.30 -8.70 -2.42
N LYS A 58 -1.14 -9.37 -1.27
CA LYS A 58 0.07 -9.24 -0.44
C LYS A 58 0.58 -10.62 -0.04
N PHE A 59 1.84 -10.70 0.33
CA PHE A 59 2.30 -11.87 1.08
C PHE A 59 1.69 -11.88 2.47
N ARG A 60 1.29 -13.07 2.92
CA ARG A 60 0.73 -13.24 4.25
C ARG A 60 1.81 -13.06 5.32
N SER A 61 1.57 -12.16 6.27
CA SER A 61 2.47 -11.84 7.37
C SER A 61 1.97 -12.30 8.74
N MET A 62 0.70 -12.73 8.81
CA MET A 62 0.05 -13.17 10.05
C MET A 62 -0.38 -14.64 9.95
N ARG A 63 -0.44 -15.34 11.08
CA ARG A 63 -1.05 -16.67 11.17
C ARG A 63 -2.56 -16.60 10.96
N ASN A 64 -3.15 -17.68 10.46
CA ASN A 64 -4.60 -17.85 10.45
C ASN A 64 -5.06 -18.22 11.89
N GLY A 65 -6.30 -17.91 12.20
CA GLY A 65 -6.92 -18.25 13.47
C GLY A 65 -7.44 -17.02 14.22
N ASP A 66 -8.06 -17.28 15.36
CA ASP A 66 -8.59 -16.27 16.26
C ASP A 66 -7.47 -15.69 17.14
N GLY A 67 -7.58 -14.41 17.46
CA GLY A 67 -6.61 -13.67 18.26
C GLY A 67 -6.38 -12.27 17.74
N SER A 68 -5.72 -11.44 18.56
CA SER A 68 -5.37 -10.08 18.14
C SER A 68 -4.32 -10.10 17.03
N ASP A 69 -4.21 -9.00 16.30
CA ASP A 69 -3.22 -8.87 15.23
C ASP A 69 -1.78 -9.05 15.77
N GLU A 70 -1.51 -8.62 17.00
CA GLU A 70 -0.23 -8.79 17.68
C GLU A 70 0.11 -10.27 17.91
N GLN A 71 -0.88 -11.08 18.34
CA GLN A 71 -0.72 -12.52 18.59
C GLN A 71 -0.52 -13.31 17.30
N ARG A 72 -1.13 -12.84 16.21
CA ARG A 72 -1.08 -13.49 14.90
C ARG A 72 0.15 -13.09 14.08
N LEU A 73 0.73 -11.90 14.34
CA LEU A 73 1.91 -11.42 13.64
C LEU A 73 3.12 -12.28 13.99
N THR A 74 3.71 -12.92 12.97
CA THR A 74 4.92 -13.72 13.15
C THR A 74 6.17 -12.85 13.09
N ARG A 75 7.29 -13.31 13.66
CA ARG A 75 8.59 -12.61 13.53
C ARG A 75 8.97 -12.40 12.07
N PHE A 76 8.76 -13.43 11.24
CA PHE A 76 9.00 -13.34 9.79
C PHE A 76 8.03 -12.35 9.13
N GLY A 77 6.76 -12.38 9.52
CA GLY A 77 5.77 -11.42 9.03
C GLY A 77 6.08 -9.97 9.43
N ALA A 78 6.58 -9.76 10.64
CA ALA A 78 7.05 -8.44 11.08
C ALA A 78 8.23 -7.95 10.22
N LEU A 79 9.20 -8.82 9.90
CA LEU A 79 10.29 -8.50 8.98
C LEU A 79 9.77 -8.13 7.59
N LEU A 80 8.83 -8.90 7.03
CA LEU A 80 8.23 -8.60 5.72
C LEU A 80 7.57 -7.22 5.70
N ARG A 81 6.82 -6.87 6.76
CA ARG A 81 6.18 -5.55 6.89
C ARG A 81 7.19 -4.41 7.07
N ALA A 82 8.20 -4.63 7.93
CA ALA A 82 9.25 -3.62 8.17
C ALA A 82 10.03 -3.27 6.88
N THR A 83 10.22 -4.26 6.01
CA THR A 83 10.90 -4.11 4.73
C THR A 83 9.96 -3.85 3.55
N SER A 84 8.64 -3.82 3.78
CA SER A 84 7.59 -3.72 2.75
C SER A 84 7.66 -4.85 1.69
N LEU A 85 8.35 -5.95 1.98
CA LEU A 85 8.43 -7.10 1.07
C LEU A 85 7.09 -7.85 0.97
N ASP A 86 6.21 -7.71 1.94
CA ASP A 86 4.84 -8.22 1.88
C ASP A 86 4.03 -7.59 0.75
N GLU A 87 4.38 -6.39 0.28
CA GLU A 87 3.67 -5.65 -0.76
C GLU A 87 4.14 -5.98 -2.20
N LEU A 88 5.21 -6.80 -2.38
CA LEU A 88 5.70 -7.17 -3.72
C LEU A 88 4.60 -7.74 -4.65
N PRO A 89 3.63 -8.56 -4.20
CA PRO A 89 2.55 -9.01 -5.07
C PRO A 89 1.65 -7.88 -5.60
N GLU A 90 1.67 -6.67 -5.01
CA GLU A 90 0.90 -5.52 -5.51
C GLU A 90 1.39 -5.03 -6.88
N PHE A 91 2.64 -5.36 -7.30
CA PHE A 91 3.07 -5.11 -8.68
C PHE A 91 2.15 -5.79 -9.70
N TRP A 92 1.52 -6.91 -9.35
CA TRP A 92 0.49 -7.53 -10.15
C TRP A 92 -0.78 -6.67 -10.26
N ASN A 93 -1.18 -5.99 -9.18
CA ASN A 93 -2.29 -5.04 -9.22
C ASN A 93 -1.96 -3.83 -10.11
N VAL A 94 -0.69 -3.34 -10.06
CA VAL A 94 -0.23 -2.27 -10.95
C VAL A 94 -0.26 -2.74 -12.40
N PHE A 95 0.25 -3.92 -12.70
CA PHE A 95 0.22 -4.50 -14.05
C PHE A 95 -1.21 -4.63 -14.58
N ARG A 96 -2.16 -5.11 -13.79
CA ARG A 96 -3.58 -5.22 -14.17
C ARG A 96 -4.27 -3.87 -14.37
N GLY A 97 -3.75 -2.79 -13.77
CA GLY A 97 -4.34 -1.46 -13.80
C GLY A 97 -5.35 -1.18 -12.69
N ASP A 98 -5.42 -2.05 -11.70
CA ASP A 98 -6.18 -1.81 -10.47
C ASP A 98 -5.50 -0.71 -9.64
N MET A 99 -4.16 -0.67 -9.69
CA MET A 99 -3.29 0.29 -9.01
C MET A 99 -2.35 1.01 -9.99
N SER A 100 -1.67 2.02 -9.48
CA SER A 100 -0.52 2.72 -10.08
C SER A 100 0.69 2.53 -9.17
N LEU A 101 1.89 2.78 -9.66
CA LEU A 101 3.09 2.84 -8.81
C LEU A 101 2.94 3.94 -7.76
N VAL A 102 2.42 5.11 -8.16
CA VAL A 102 2.26 6.28 -7.29
C VAL A 102 0.81 6.72 -7.23
N GLY A 103 0.30 6.88 -6.02
CA GLY A 103 -1.07 7.33 -5.74
C GLY A 103 -1.40 7.24 -4.25
N PRO A 104 -2.59 7.67 -3.82
CA PRO A 104 -3.08 7.47 -2.47
C PRO A 104 -3.11 5.99 -2.09
N ARG A 105 -2.69 5.65 -0.86
CA ARG A 105 -2.72 4.26 -0.38
C ARG A 105 -4.17 3.74 -0.33
N PRO A 106 -4.48 2.53 -0.88
CA PRO A 106 -5.83 1.98 -0.79
C PRO A 106 -6.16 1.61 0.67
N LEU A 107 -7.13 2.31 1.27
CA LEU A 107 -7.57 2.08 2.64
C LEU A 107 -8.71 1.04 2.70
N LEU A 108 -9.32 0.83 3.87
CA LEU A 108 -10.38 -0.16 4.04
C LEU A 108 -11.68 0.29 3.33
N MET A 109 -12.48 -0.68 2.85
CA MET A 109 -13.80 -0.40 2.28
C MET A 109 -14.73 0.29 3.29
N ASP A 110 -14.62 -0.10 4.56
CA ASP A 110 -15.44 0.43 5.66
C ASP A 110 -15.25 1.93 5.86
N TYR A 111 -14.14 2.51 5.38
CA TYR A 111 -13.86 3.95 5.51
C TYR A 111 -14.61 4.81 4.49
N LEU A 112 -15.18 4.21 3.43
CA LEU A 112 -15.87 4.97 2.38
C LEU A 112 -17.01 5.84 2.92
N GLY A 113 -17.76 5.34 3.90
CA GLY A 113 -18.87 6.07 4.53
C GLY A 113 -18.44 7.20 5.47
N HIS A 114 -17.16 7.29 5.85
CA HIS A 114 -16.64 8.25 6.81
C HIS A 114 -15.86 9.40 6.16
N TYR A 115 -15.67 9.38 4.84
CA TYR A 115 -14.95 10.47 4.15
C TYR A 115 -15.85 11.67 3.91
N SER A 116 -15.33 12.86 4.18
CA SER A 116 -15.93 14.09 3.67
C SER A 116 -15.89 14.14 2.14
N ALA A 117 -16.68 15.01 1.53
CA ALA A 117 -16.65 15.23 0.08
C ALA A 117 -15.24 15.62 -0.44
N GLU A 118 -14.47 16.35 0.38
CA GLU A 118 -13.09 16.70 0.07
C GLU A 118 -12.16 15.48 0.13
N GLN A 119 -12.24 14.71 1.19
CA GLN A 119 -11.42 13.50 1.40
C GLN A 119 -11.70 12.43 0.34
N SER A 120 -12.94 12.31 -0.14
CA SER A 120 -13.33 11.37 -1.21
C SER A 120 -12.64 11.66 -2.54
N LYS A 121 -12.11 12.88 -2.77
CA LYS A 121 -11.33 13.21 -3.97
C LYS A 121 -10.12 12.29 -4.17
N ARG A 122 -9.59 11.70 -3.10
CA ARG A 122 -8.49 10.74 -3.15
C ARG A 122 -8.74 9.56 -4.11
N HIS A 123 -10.00 9.23 -4.37
CA HIS A 123 -10.40 8.15 -5.28
C HIS A 123 -10.52 8.58 -6.76
N ARG A 124 -10.23 9.85 -7.10
CA ARG A 124 -10.23 10.33 -8.50
C ARG A 124 -9.03 9.87 -9.31
N VAL A 125 -8.03 9.28 -8.65
CA VAL A 125 -6.87 8.63 -9.26
C VAL A 125 -6.78 7.18 -8.82
N ARG A 126 -6.00 6.36 -9.54
CA ARG A 126 -5.73 4.99 -9.08
C ARG A 126 -4.96 5.03 -7.76
N PRO A 127 -5.27 4.14 -6.81
CA PRO A 127 -4.45 3.98 -5.62
C PRO A 127 -3.03 3.57 -5.99
N GLY A 128 -2.06 3.95 -5.16
CA GLY A 128 -0.64 3.69 -5.40
C GLY A 128 -0.05 2.63 -4.51
N LEU A 129 1.01 1.97 -5.02
CA LEU A 129 1.91 1.15 -4.23
C LEU A 129 2.67 2.05 -3.23
N THR A 130 3.13 3.20 -3.68
CA THR A 130 3.65 4.30 -2.87
C THR A 130 2.88 5.59 -3.14
N GLY A 131 3.10 6.64 -2.33
CA GLY A 131 2.40 7.90 -2.50
C GLY A 131 2.94 9.02 -1.62
N TRP A 132 2.38 10.21 -1.79
CA TRP A 132 2.86 11.40 -1.10
C TRP A 132 2.77 11.29 0.42
N ALA A 133 1.64 10.83 0.96
CA ALA A 133 1.47 10.60 2.40
C ALA A 133 2.46 9.54 2.93
N GLN A 134 2.73 8.49 2.15
CA GLN A 134 3.66 7.43 2.56
C GLN A 134 5.09 7.94 2.71
N ILE A 135 5.57 8.85 1.83
CA ILE A 135 6.93 9.41 1.95
C ILE A 135 7.03 10.56 2.95
N LYS A 136 5.91 11.11 3.42
CA LYS A 136 5.87 12.26 4.35
C LYS A 136 5.77 11.87 5.82
N GLY A 137 5.54 10.60 6.16
CA GLY A 137 5.50 10.17 7.56
C GLY A 137 4.75 8.86 7.81
N ARG A 138 4.14 8.24 6.76
CA ARG A 138 3.50 6.91 6.90
C ARG A 138 2.49 6.87 8.07
N ASN A 139 2.75 5.98 9.05
CA ASN A 139 1.86 5.77 10.20
C ASN A 139 2.01 6.81 11.30
N ASP A 140 3.07 7.64 11.28
CA ASP A 140 3.29 8.70 12.28
C ASP A 140 2.38 9.91 12.06
N LEU A 141 1.79 10.04 10.86
CA LEU A 141 0.83 11.09 10.55
C LEU A 141 -0.54 10.80 11.17
N SER A 142 -1.24 11.86 11.57
CA SER A 142 -2.66 11.78 11.89
C SER A 142 -3.49 11.34 10.67
N TRP A 143 -4.70 10.84 10.88
CA TRP A 143 -5.60 10.49 9.78
C TRP A 143 -5.92 11.71 8.89
N ASP A 144 -6.17 12.85 9.50
CA ASP A 144 -6.46 14.10 8.78
C ASP A 144 -5.29 14.52 7.90
N ASP A 145 -4.07 14.46 8.43
CA ASP A 145 -2.88 14.83 7.64
C ASP A 145 -2.64 13.86 6.49
N LYS A 146 -2.84 12.55 6.71
CA LYS A 146 -2.78 11.55 5.63
C LYS A 146 -3.75 11.86 4.51
N LEU A 147 -5.02 12.12 4.87
CA LEU A 147 -6.07 12.39 3.90
C LEU A 147 -5.86 13.72 3.18
N LYS A 148 -5.40 14.78 3.88
CA LYS A 148 -5.00 16.06 3.28
C LYS A 148 -3.86 15.88 2.27
N LEU A 149 -2.83 15.09 2.61
CA LEU A 149 -1.72 14.81 1.71
C LEU A 149 -2.15 13.98 0.49
N ASP A 150 -3.08 13.04 0.67
CA ASP A 150 -3.65 12.27 -0.43
C ASP A 150 -4.44 13.15 -1.39
N VAL A 151 -5.29 14.06 -0.88
CA VAL A 151 -6.05 15.03 -1.70
C VAL A 151 -5.08 15.99 -2.41
N TRP A 152 -4.09 16.51 -1.66
CA TRP A 152 -3.07 17.39 -2.26
C TRP A 152 -2.35 16.71 -3.44
N TYR A 153 -2.00 15.41 -3.31
CA TYR A 153 -1.40 14.66 -4.41
C TYR A 153 -2.35 14.59 -5.61
N VAL A 154 -3.63 14.35 -5.40
CA VAL A 154 -4.63 14.28 -6.49
C VAL A 154 -4.70 15.59 -7.27
N ASP A 155 -4.69 16.71 -6.56
CA ASP A 155 -4.80 18.05 -7.15
C ASP A 155 -3.49 18.49 -7.86
N ASN A 156 -2.33 17.97 -7.41
CA ASN A 156 -0.99 18.33 -7.92
C ASN A 156 -0.30 17.20 -8.69
N CYS A 157 -1.00 16.13 -9.04
CA CYS A 157 -0.39 14.97 -9.67
C CYS A 157 0.30 15.31 -10.99
N SER A 158 1.57 14.94 -11.10
CA SER A 158 2.41 15.13 -12.28
C SER A 158 3.46 14.03 -12.36
N LEU A 159 3.98 13.78 -13.56
CA LEU A 159 5.06 12.80 -13.75
C LEU A 159 6.30 13.15 -12.94
N TRP A 160 6.61 14.44 -12.81
CA TRP A 160 7.74 14.88 -11.99
C TRP A 160 7.54 14.58 -10.51
N LEU A 161 6.33 14.81 -9.99
CA LEU A 161 5.99 14.46 -8.61
C LEU A 161 6.06 12.94 -8.40
N ASP A 162 5.57 12.14 -9.36
CA ASP A 162 5.67 10.68 -9.29
C ASP A 162 7.11 10.20 -9.24
N VAL A 163 8.00 10.73 -10.10
CA VAL A 163 9.43 10.42 -10.08
C VAL A 163 10.06 10.78 -8.74
N LYS A 164 9.74 11.97 -8.20
CA LYS A 164 10.22 12.40 -6.88
C LYS A 164 9.79 11.44 -5.76
N ILE A 165 8.54 10.99 -5.79
CA ILE A 165 8.01 10.02 -4.82
C ILE A 165 8.71 8.67 -4.97
N LEU A 166 8.87 8.17 -6.19
CA LEU A 166 9.55 6.90 -6.46
C LEU A 166 11.01 6.91 -5.99
N ILE A 167 11.74 8.00 -6.21
CA ILE A 167 13.13 8.15 -5.72
C ILE A 167 13.17 8.19 -4.19
N ALA A 168 12.24 8.88 -3.53
CA ALA A 168 12.21 9.00 -2.08
C ALA A 168 11.79 7.68 -1.38
N THR A 169 10.96 6.85 -2.03
CA THR A 169 10.38 5.63 -1.43
C THR A 169 11.42 4.65 -0.86
N PRO A 170 12.51 4.27 -1.57
CA PRO A 170 13.52 3.37 -1.01
C PRO A 170 14.16 3.90 0.27
N PHE A 171 14.44 5.20 0.35
CA PHE A 171 15.05 5.81 1.54
C PHE A 171 14.09 5.77 2.75
N VAL A 172 12.81 6.00 2.54
CA VAL A 172 11.79 5.92 3.60
C VAL A 172 11.58 4.47 4.05
N VAL A 173 11.60 3.50 3.12
CA VAL A 173 11.48 2.08 3.44
C VAL A 173 12.70 1.60 4.22
N LEU A 174 13.92 1.91 3.75
CA LEU A 174 15.18 1.53 4.41
C LEU A 174 15.36 2.23 5.77
N GLY A 175 14.90 3.48 5.89
CA GLY A 175 14.92 4.23 7.15
C GLY A 175 13.92 3.72 8.18
N GLN A 176 13.05 2.78 7.83
CA GLN A 176 11.98 2.21 8.67
C GLN A 176 11.10 3.26 9.38
N GLN A 177 11.07 4.49 8.86
CA GLN A 177 10.28 5.58 9.43
C GLN A 177 8.79 5.24 9.34
N GLY A 178 8.08 5.34 10.47
CA GLY A 178 6.63 5.15 10.53
C GLY A 178 6.14 3.74 10.15
N VAL A 179 6.96 2.70 10.34
CA VAL A 179 6.56 1.31 10.04
C VAL A 179 5.62 0.76 11.10
N ASN A 180 5.89 1.02 12.37
CA ASN A 180 5.02 0.71 13.50
C ASN A 180 4.91 1.94 14.40
N LYS A 181 3.69 2.35 14.80
CA LYS A 181 3.52 3.07 16.05
C LYS A 181 4.01 2.16 17.17
N THR A 182 4.70 2.70 18.13
CA THR A 182 5.54 2.05 19.15
C THR A 182 4.87 0.92 19.94
N ASP A 183 3.55 0.67 19.78
CA ASP A 183 2.81 -0.36 20.56
C ASP A 183 1.69 -1.11 19.78
N HIS A 184 1.53 -0.94 18.46
CA HIS A 184 0.44 -1.61 17.73
C HIS A 184 0.91 -2.28 16.44
N ALA A 185 0.52 -3.55 16.24
CA ALA A 185 0.76 -4.30 14.99
C ALA A 185 0.00 -3.74 13.77
N THR A 186 -1.00 -2.89 14.01
CA THR A 186 -1.83 -2.21 13.00
C THR A 186 -2.06 -0.76 13.40
N THR A 187 -2.24 0.13 12.42
CA THR A 187 -2.63 1.53 12.65
C THR A 187 -4.03 1.59 13.23
N ASP A 188 -4.29 2.54 14.16
CA ASP A 188 -5.62 2.82 14.69
C ASP A 188 -6.63 2.94 13.55
N ARG A 189 -7.85 2.43 13.76
CA ARG A 189 -8.91 2.53 12.74
C ARG A 189 -9.30 3.99 12.55
N PHE A 190 -9.56 4.35 11.30
CA PHE A 190 -10.18 5.61 10.98
C PHE A 190 -11.63 5.59 11.49
N THR A 191 -11.93 6.43 12.45
CA THR A 191 -13.29 6.76 12.90
C THR A 191 -13.55 8.20 12.48
N GLU A 192 -14.81 8.61 12.35
CA GLU A 192 -15.15 9.99 12.01
C GLU A 192 -14.30 10.95 12.84
N SER A 193 -13.61 11.87 12.15
CA SER A 193 -12.94 12.97 12.84
C SER A 193 -14.03 13.75 13.55
N GLU A 194 -13.90 13.92 14.85
CA GLU A 194 -14.69 14.90 15.58
C GLU A 194 -14.48 16.25 14.86
N SER A 195 -15.53 16.68 14.18
CA SER A 195 -15.63 17.95 13.46
C SER A 195 -15.76 19.12 14.41
#